data_23f7bd4dd1dfff3630b1cc79aaa8dcdd
#
_entry.id   23f7bd4dd1dfff3630b1cc79aaa8dcdd
#
_cell.length_a   1.000
_cell.length_b   1.000
_cell.length_c   1.000
_cell.angle_alpha   90.00
_cell.angle_beta   90.00
_cell.angle_gamma   90.00
#
_symmetry.space_group_name_H-M   'P 1'
#
loop_
_entity.id
_entity.type
_entity.pdbx_description
1 polymer ?
#
loop_
_entity_poly.entity_id
_entity_poly.type
_entity_poly.pdbx_seq_one_letter_code
_entity_poly.pdbx_strand_id
1 'polypeptide(L)'
;MGKLPLNLSAMNKEKFILILILITAFFIRIYNYSYPPLLWDEAALGYNAFSILHTARDEYGQFIPLIFKSFGDYKPGLYIYLTVPFVAIFGLSPLAVRLPSIILGSLLPLLGYLIVKKHHPSKLLPLLFAAIIAFNPYNIHYSRGAWETNILTFELLFASYFFFNKKYFWSSIVFALTLYTYQSGKLTSLLLILALVIINFSKEFFKKDFILKFILPLFIFSLPIIYGLLFQHQGNRLEVVSLFSYPRSNEEKNIIISEGSHFDYQTFHNQIIFFIRNFLLRYFNHFSPQFLLTQGDWQDARHSAPYTGVLLIPSVIFLVLGIFRYLAKNNKNSLSNFFFLWLILAPLPAALTRDLLQATRVMNFSIPLCYFAALGLVYFIKWLQKFGKLKIFIYILVTVSYLFSFIYYLDLYFVHMVKKSPQAWLYGYQEAFNYVIKNGQNHDIYFTPFYGQPYIYYLFYTKYPPQKYQSQANLISNSVDTGSVLKIDNITFDTPDIKFMQQQSRPVLAVYPYDEIVRQAADLSKLTPLSPINNTSTFYGYKNP
;
A
#
# COMPACT_ATOMS: atom_id res chain seq x y z
N MET A 1 -10.37 -19.18 -39.19
CA MET A 1 -10.83 -18.52 -37.97
C MET A 1 -11.94 -19.37 -37.33
N GLY A 2 -11.55 -20.29 -36.46
CA GLY A 2 -12.47 -21.20 -35.77
C GLY A 2 -13.12 -20.44 -34.60
N LYS A 3 -14.44 -20.32 -34.60
CA LYS A 3 -15.23 -19.88 -33.45
C LYS A 3 -15.04 -20.92 -32.32
N LEU A 4 -14.39 -20.57 -31.24
CA LEU A 4 -14.45 -21.31 -29.97
C LEU A 4 -15.86 -21.07 -29.39
N PRO A 5 -16.76 -22.05 -29.35
CA PRO A 5 -18.01 -21.93 -28.65
C PRO A 5 -17.73 -22.07 -27.16
N LEU A 6 -17.74 -20.97 -26.43
CA LEU A 6 -17.90 -20.99 -24.98
C LEU A 6 -19.27 -21.62 -24.65
N ASN A 7 -19.25 -22.91 -24.37
CA ASN A 7 -20.44 -23.67 -24.00
C ASN A 7 -20.85 -23.31 -22.56
N LEU A 8 -21.53 -22.17 -22.40
CA LEU A 8 -21.99 -21.61 -21.13
C LEU A 8 -23.00 -22.52 -20.38
N SER A 9 -23.62 -23.45 -21.09
CA SER A 9 -24.64 -24.36 -20.51
C SER A 9 -24.06 -25.46 -19.63
N ALA A 10 -22.74 -25.74 -19.72
CA ALA A 10 -22.07 -26.79 -18.94
C ALA A 10 -21.31 -26.23 -17.72
N MET A 11 -21.30 -24.90 -17.53
CA MET A 11 -20.56 -24.27 -16.43
C MET A 11 -21.36 -24.35 -15.14
N ASN A 12 -20.80 -24.94 -14.07
CA ASN A 12 -21.43 -24.98 -12.74
C ASN A 12 -21.67 -23.53 -12.27
N LYS A 13 -22.87 -23.24 -11.76
CA LYS A 13 -23.28 -21.90 -11.25
C LYS A 13 -22.27 -21.25 -10.32
N GLU A 14 -21.60 -22.06 -9.49
CA GLU A 14 -20.55 -21.58 -8.58
C GLU A 14 -19.35 -21.01 -9.37
N LYS A 15 -18.89 -21.70 -10.40
CA LYS A 15 -17.77 -21.23 -11.25
C LYS A 15 -18.15 -19.98 -12.04
N PHE A 16 -19.39 -19.92 -12.52
CA PHE A 16 -19.91 -18.74 -13.23
C PHE A 16 -19.89 -17.50 -12.33
N ILE A 17 -20.42 -17.60 -11.11
CA ILE A 17 -20.41 -16.50 -10.13
C ILE A 17 -18.98 -16.08 -9.79
N LEU A 18 -18.06 -17.04 -9.58
CA LEU A 18 -16.67 -16.74 -9.32
C LEU A 18 -16.01 -15.96 -10.48
N ILE A 19 -16.23 -16.41 -11.72
CA ILE A 19 -15.71 -15.71 -12.90
C ILE A 19 -16.27 -14.29 -12.98
N LEU A 20 -17.55 -14.09 -12.72
CA LEU A 20 -18.16 -12.77 -12.71
C LEU A 20 -17.54 -11.86 -11.64
N ILE A 21 -17.29 -12.40 -10.43
CA ILE A 21 -16.59 -11.68 -9.36
C ILE A 21 -15.19 -11.26 -9.82
N LEU A 22 -14.41 -12.15 -10.44
CA LEU A 22 -13.03 -11.87 -10.88
C LEU A 22 -12.98 -10.85 -12.02
N ILE A 23 -13.88 -10.97 -13.00
CA ILE A 23 -13.99 -10.02 -14.11
C ILE A 23 -14.35 -8.64 -13.56
N THR A 24 -15.35 -8.54 -12.69
CA THR A 24 -15.75 -7.27 -12.07
C THR A 24 -14.62 -6.70 -11.20
N ALA A 25 -13.92 -7.55 -10.43
CA ALA A 25 -12.76 -7.12 -9.64
C ALA A 25 -11.65 -6.53 -10.50
N PHE A 26 -11.36 -7.12 -11.66
CA PHE A 26 -10.37 -6.61 -12.59
C PHE A 26 -10.81 -5.27 -13.21
N PHE A 27 -12.06 -5.18 -13.69
CA PHE A 27 -12.55 -3.95 -14.30
C PHE A 27 -12.60 -2.77 -13.34
N ILE A 28 -12.99 -2.96 -12.08
CA ILE A 28 -12.96 -1.90 -11.07
C ILE A 28 -11.54 -1.39 -10.84
N ARG A 29 -10.54 -2.26 -10.90
CA ARG A 29 -9.15 -1.92 -10.64
C ARG A 29 -8.47 -1.25 -11.83
N ILE A 30 -8.78 -1.65 -13.04
CA ILE A 30 -8.17 -1.06 -14.25
C ILE A 30 -8.92 0.19 -14.75
N TYR A 31 -10.20 0.34 -14.41
CA TYR A 31 -10.99 1.51 -14.81
C TYR A 31 -10.33 2.80 -14.35
N ASN A 32 -10.14 3.77 -15.28
CA ASN A 32 -9.45 5.02 -15.03
C ASN A 32 -8.15 4.82 -14.23
N TYR A 33 -7.26 3.96 -14.74
CA TYR A 33 -6.01 3.57 -14.09
C TYR A 33 -5.07 4.73 -13.80
N SER A 34 -5.20 5.87 -14.48
CA SER A 34 -4.42 7.09 -14.24
C SER A 34 -4.89 7.87 -12.99
N TYR A 35 -6.05 7.54 -12.43
CA TYR A 35 -6.56 8.13 -11.21
C TYR A 35 -6.37 7.18 -10.00
N PRO A 36 -5.90 7.69 -8.86
CA PRO A 36 -5.40 9.04 -8.55
C PRO A 36 -4.09 9.36 -9.30
N PRO A 37 -3.58 10.62 -9.23
CA PRO A 37 -2.30 10.99 -9.82
C PRO A 37 -1.16 10.06 -9.40
N LEU A 38 -0.12 9.98 -10.23
CA LEU A 38 1.06 9.16 -9.95
C LEU A 38 1.82 9.75 -8.76
N LEU A 39 2.11 8.94 -7.75
CA LEU A 39 2.93 9.35 -6.61
C LEU A 39 4.42 9.23 -6.95
N TRP A 40 5.30 9.96 -6.23
CA TRP A 40 6.75 9.88 -6.46
C TRP A 40 7.30 8.46 -6.28
N ASP A 41 6.77 7.69 -5.30
CA ASP A 41 7.16 6.28 -5.11
C ASP A 41 6.83 5.43 -6.35
N GLU A 42 5.64 5.62 -6.95
CA GLU A 42 5.24 4.96 -8.18
C GLU A 42 6.14 5.37 -9.37
N ALA A 43 6.47 6.67 -9.46
CA ALA A 43 7.38 7.18 -10.47
C ALA A 43 8.79 6.56 -10.33
N ALA A 44 9.28 6.42 -9.09
CA ALA A 44 10.56 5.78 -8.80
C ALA A 44 10.56 4.28 -9.15
N LEU A 45 9.50 3.55 -8.79
CA LEU A 45 9.35 2.14 -9.18
C LEU A 45 9.37 1.98 -10.70
N GLY A 46 8.63 2.85 -11.41
CA GLY A 46 8.56 2.84 -12.87
C GLY A 46 9.88 3.20 -13.54
N TYR A 47 10.54 4.28 -13.08
CA TYR A 47 11.80 4.70 -13.66
C TYR A 47 12.93 3.71 -13.40
N ASN A 48 13.00 3.11 -12.22
CA ASN A 48 13.94 2.04 -11.94
C ASN A 48 13.68 0.80 -12.81
N ALA A 49 12.41 0.42 -13.03
CA ALA A 49 12.08 -0.67 -13.98
C ALA A 49 12.51 -0.34 -15.41
N PHE A 50 12.34 0.92 -15.85
CA PHE A 50 12.80 1.42 -17.14
C PHE A 50 14.34 1.42 -17.24
N SER A 51 15.02 1.80 -16.17
CA SER A 51 16.49 1.77 -16.08
C SER A 51 17.03 0.33 -16.17
N ILE A 52 16.46 -0.60 -15.38
CA ILE A 52 16.83 -2.04 -15.44
C ILE A 52 16.62 -2.60 -16.84
N LEU A 53 15.50 -2.28 -17.50
CA LEU A 53 15.22 -2.75 -18.86
C LEU A 53 16.29 -2.33 -19.87
N HIS A 54 16.82 -1.11 -19.77
CA HIS A 54 17.75 -0.53 -20.76
C HIS A 54 19.22 -0.73 -20.43
N THR A 55 19.57 -0.84 -19.13
CA THR A 55 20.95 -0.85 -18.68
C THR A 55 21.31 -2.01 -17.76
N ALA A 56 20.34 -2.83 -17.34
CA ALA A 56 20.48 -3.77 -16.24
C ALA A 56 20.96 -3.12 -14.93
N ARG A 57 20.80 -1.80 -14.77
CA ARG A 57 21.23 -1.03 -13.61
C ARG A 57 20.08 -0.16 -13.10
N ASP A 58 20.07 0.13 -11.79
CA ASP A 58 19.13 1.07 -11.19
C ASP A 58 19.43 2.53 -11.62
N GLU A 59 18.64 3.47 -11.10
CA GLU A 59 18.82 4.90 -11.40
C GLU A 59 20.19 5.47 -10.96
N TYR A 60 20.88 4.80 -10.04
CA TYR A 60 22.22 5.18 -9.55
C TYR A 60 23.37 4.35 -10.16
N GLY A 61 23.09 3.45 -11.10
CA GLY A 61 24.09 2.66 -11.81
C GLY A 61 24.45 1.32 -11.14
N GLN A 62 23.77 0.90 -10.07
CA GLN A 62 24.01 -0.40 -9.43
C GLN A 62 23.44 -1.55 -10.29
N PHE A 63 24.25 -2.57 -10.56
CA PHE A 63 23.88 -3.69 -11.42
C PHE A 63 22.91 -4.66 -10.69
N ILE A 64 21.74 -4.87 -11.26
CA ILE A 64 20.67 -5.80 -10.82
C ILE A 64 20.54 -5.88 -9.28
N PRO A 65 20.27 -4.75 -8.57
CA PRO A 65 20.23 -4.74 -7.11
C PRO A 65 18.97 -5.46 -6.60
N LEU A 66 19.09 -6.24 -5.53
CA LEU A 66 17.94 -6.83 -4.83
C LEU A 66 17.20 -5.79 -3.96
N ILE A 67 17.91 -4.77 -3.54
CA ILE A 67 17.41 -3.65 -2.76
C ILE A 67 17.84 -2.37 -3.46
N PHE A 68 16.89 -1.50 -3.72
CA PHE A 68 17.08 -0.26 -4.48
C PHE A 68 17.22 0.93 -3.54
N LYS A 69 18.17 1.79 -3.81
CA LYS A 69 18.22 3.12 -3.19
C LYS A 69 17.13 3.99 -3.79
N SER A 70 16.34 4.66 -2.96
CA SER A 70 15.23 5.52 -3.38
C SER A 70 15.13 6.71 -2.42
N PHE A 71 15.35 7.93 -2.90
CA PHE A 71 15.29 9.19 -2.11
C PHE A 71 16.14 9.21 -0.84
N GLY A 72 17.22 8.41 -0.77
CA GLY A 72 18.05 8.25 0.42
C GLY A 72 17.73 7.07 1.31
N ASP A 73 16.59 6.40 1.08
CA ASP A 73 16.19 5.16 1.75
C ASP A 73 16.45 3.92 0.87
N TYR A 74 16.36 2.74 1.47
CA TYR A 74 16.53 1.45 0.79
C TYR A 74 15.20 0.69 0.74
N LYS A 75 14.75 0.34 -0.47
CA LYS A 75 13.48 -0.36 -0.72
C LYS A 75 13.71 -1.74 -1.32
N PRO A 76 12.95 -2.77 -0.86
CA PRO A 76 12.94 -4.08 -1.51
C PRO A 76 12.55 -3.97 -2.98
N GLY A 77 13.23 -4.73 -3.88
CA GLY A 77 13.15 -4.51 -5.32
C GLY A 77 12.15 -5.35 -6.09
N LEU A 78 11.42 -6.29 -5.46
CA LEU A 78 10.57 -7.23 -6.20
C LEU A 78 9.52 -6.53 -7.06
N TYR A 79 8.89 -5.47 -6.55
CA TYR A 79 7.89 -4.72 -7.32
C TYR A 79 8.48 -4.14 -8.62
N ILE A 80 9.70 -3.61 -8.56
CA ILE A 80 10.41 -3.05 -9.72
C ILE A 80 10.60 -4.15 -10.78
N TYR A 81 11.10 -5.32 -10.39
CA TYR A 81 11.28 -6.45 -11.32
C TYR A 81 9.97 -6.96 -11.92
N LEU A 82 8.88 -7.00 -11.14
CA LEU A 82 7.54 -7.31 -11.66
C LEU A 82 7.03 -6.25 -12.64
N THR A 83 7.52 -5.03 -12.58
CA THR A 83 7.13 -3.92 -13.46
C THR A 83 7.90 -3.93 -14.79
N VAL A 84 9.13 -4.46 -14.83
CA VAL A 84 9.98 -4.50 -16.05
C VAL A 84 9.25 -5.04 -17.28
N PRO A 85 8.59 -6.20 -17.28
CA PRO A 85 7.91 -6.72 -18.46
C PRO A 85 6.77 -5.82 -18.95
N PHE A 86 6.08 -5.13 -18.06
CA PHE A 86 5.01 -4.20 -18.43
C PHE A 86 5.57 -2.90 -19.03
N VAL A 87 6.70 -2.42 -18.51
CA VAL A 87 7.42 -1.28 -19.11
C VAL A 87 7.95 -1.64 -20.50
N ALA A 88 8.40 -2.87 -20.70
CA ALA A 88 8.85 -3.35 -22.02
C ALA A 88 7.71 -3.36 -23.06
N ILE A 89 6.47 -3.68 -22.64
CA ILE A 89 5.31 -3.79 -23.53
C ILE A 89 4.62 -2.43 -23.74
N PHE A 90 4.38 -1.70 -22.64
CA PHE A 90 3.55 -0.48 -22.64
C PHE A 90 4.36 0.81 -22.54
N GLY A 91 5.70 0.72 -22.54
CA GLY A 91 6.59 1.86 -22.26
C GLY A 91 6.49 2.32 -20.81
N LEU A 92 7.32 3.31 -20.44
CA LEU A 92 7.24 3.95 -19.13
C LEU A 92 5.97 4.79 -19.05
N SER A 93 5.00 4.32 -18.30
CA SER A 93 3.65 4.89 -18.17
C SER A 93 2.99 4.50 -16.85
N PRO A 94 2.02 5.28 -16.35
CA PRO A 94 1.27 4.92 -15.13
C PRO A 94 0.61 3.54 -15.22
N LEU A 95 0.12 3.15 -16.41
CA LEU A 95 -0.45 1.81 -16.62
C LEU A 95 0.58 0.72 -16.36
N ALA A 96 1.76 0.81 -17.01
CA ALA A 96 2.82 -0.19 -16.86
C ALA A 96 3.24 -0.37 -15.40
N VAL A 97 3.34 0.74 -14.67
CA VAL A 97 3.74 0.73 -13.25
C VAL A 97 2.68 0.09 -12.36
N ARG A 98 1.39 0.29 -12.64
CA ARG A 98 0.27 -0.18 -11.81
C ARG A 98 -0.20 -1.60 -12.13
N LEU A 99 0.11 -2.12 -13.33
CA LEU A 99 -0.36 -3.44 -13.77
C LEU A 99 0.01 -4.59 -12.83
N PRO A 100 1.23 -4.71 -12.25
CA PRO A 100 1.51 -5.76 -11.28
C PRO A 100 0.52 -5.78 -10.12
N SER A 101 0.23 -4.62 -9.54
CA SER A 101 -0.70 -4.45 -8.42
C SER A 101 -2.15 -4.74 -8.85
N ILE A 102 -2.59 -4.24 -9.99
CA ILE A 102 -3.94 -4.48 -10.55
C ILE A 102 -4.18 -5.99 -10.76
N ILE A 103 -3.22 -6.69 -11.36
CA ILE A 103 -3.36 -8.12 -11.68
C ILE A 103 -3.42 -8.94 -10.39
N LEU A 104 -2.43 -8.79 -9.49
CA LEU A 104 -2.38 -9.59 -8.26
C LEU A 104 -3.52 -9.24 -7.31
N GLY A 105 -3.91 -7.97 -7.21
CA GLY A 105 -5.09 -7.56 -6.44
C GLY A 105 -6.40 -8.09 -7.01
N SER A 106 -6.49 -8.29 -8.34
CA SER A 106 -7.66 -8.90 -8.99
C SER A 106 -7.69 -10.42 -8.83
N LEU A 107 -6.54 -11.06 -8.63
CA LEU A 107 -6.42 -12.51 -8.36
C LEU A 107 -6.58 -12.85 -6.88
N LEU A 108 -6.46 -11.88 -5.97
CA LEU A 108 -6.59 -12.10 -4.53
C LEU A 108 -7.94 -12.74 -4.14
N PRO A 109 -9.11 -12.36 -4.71
CA PRO A 109 -10.38 -13.04 -4.47
C PRO A 109 -10.39 -14.52 -4.88
N LEU A 110 -9.73 -14.86 -6.01
CA LEU A 110 -9.58 -16.26 -6.44
C LEU A 110 -8.79 -17.07 -5.42
N LEU A 111 -7.70 -16.52 -4.93
CA LEU A 111 -6.86 -17.19 -3.95
C LEU A 111 -7.61 -17.40 -2.62
N GLY A 112 -8.36 -16.39 -2.18
CA GLY A 112 -9.26 -16.50 -1.03
C GLY A 112 -10.32 -17.58 -1.20
N TYR A 113 -10.94 -17.66 -2.39
CA TYR A 113 -11.89 -18.72 -2.72
C TYR A 113 -11.23 -20.11 -2.63
N LEU A 114 -10.05 -20.29 -3.24
CA LEU A 114 -9.39 -21.60 -3.32
C LEU A 114 -8.98 -22.13 -1.94
N ILE A 115 -8.41 -21.29 -1.08
CA ILE A 115 -7.99 -21.72 0.25
C ILE A 115 -9.19 -22.12 1.12
N VAL A 116 -10.26 -21.33 1.09
CA VAL A 116 -11.46 -21.60 1.88
C VAL A 116 -12.24 -22.80 1.34
N LYS A 117 -12.38 -22.92 0.01
CA LYS A 117 -13.07 -24.05 -0.60
C LYS A 117 -12.46 -25.40 -0.24
N LYS A 118 -11.15 -25.46 -0.12
CA LYS A 118 -10.43 -26.70 0.16
C LYS A 118 -10.38 -27.04 1.65
N HIS A 119 -10.30 -26.03 2.52
CA HIS A 119 -9.96 -26.22 3.94
C HIS A 119 -11.08 -25.83 4.92
N HIS A 120 -12.28 -25.43 4.41
CA HIS A 120 -13.43 -25.11 5.25
C HIS A 120 -14.70 -25.87 4.79
N PRO A 121 -15.52 -26.43 5.71
CA PRO A 121 -16.66 -27.27 5.34
C PRO A 121 -17.86 -26.51 4.73
N SER A 122 -17.91 -25.19 4.84
CA SER A 122 -19.02 -24.39 4.30
C SER A 122 -18.93 -24.26 2.78
N LYS A 123 -20.00 -24.59 2.06
CA LYS A 123 -20.08 -24.41 0.61
C LYS A 123 -20.28 -22.95 0.18
N LEU A 124 -20.84 -22.11 1.04
CA LEU A 124 -21.15 -20.70 0.73
C LEU A 124 -20.00 -19.75 1.05
N LEU A 125 -19.22 -20.08 2.10
CA LEU A 125 -18.12 -19.21 2.58
C LEU A 125 -17.09 -18.85 1.50
N PRO A 126 -16.64 -19.78 0.61
CA PRO A 126 -15.63 -19.46 -0.39
C PRO A 126 -16.05 -18.33 -1.34
N LEU A 127 -17.29 -18.37 -1.85
CA LEU A 127 -17.81 -17.34 -2.74
C LEU A 127 -18.03 -16.00 -2.04
N LEU A 128 -18.58 -16.01 -0.82
CA LEU A 128 -18.79 -14.79 -0.05
C LEU A 128 -17.46 -14.15 0.35
N PHE A 129 -16.47 -14.94 0.72
CA PHE A 129 -15.14 -14.43 1.02
C PHE A 129 -14.49 -13.80 -0.21
N ALA A 130 -14.55 -14.47 -1.36
CA ALA A 130 -14.08 -13.91 -2.63
C ALA A 130 -14.78 -12.59 -2.97
N ALA A 131 -16.11 -12.54 -2.85
CA ALA A 131 -16.88 -11.33 -3.12
C ALA A 131 -16.51 -10.18 -2.18
N ILE A 132 -16.40 -10.45 -0.87
CA ILE A 132 -16.02 -9.40 0.09
C ILE A 132 -14.60 -8.90 -0.19
N ILE A 133 -13.63 -9.77 -0.51
CA ILE A 133 -12.28 -9.32 -0.93
C ILE A 133 -12.34 -8.46 -2.19
N ALA A 134 -13.12 -8.88 -3.20
CA ALA A 134 -13.21 -8.20 -4.49
C ALA A 134 -13.72 -6.77 -4.37
N PHE A 135 -14.74 -6.54 -3.51
CA PHE A 135 -15.44 -5.27 -3.35
C PHE A 135 -15.03 -4.48 -2.10
N ASN A 136 -14.04 -4.97 -1.34
CA ASN A 136 -13.55 -4.28 -0.15
C ASN A 136 -12.82 -2.99 -0.51
N PRO A 137 -13.16 -1.82 0.10
CA PRO A 137 -12.48 -0.54 -0.11
C PRO A 137 -10.97 -0.61 0.01
N TYR A 138 -10.47 -1.26 1.05
CA TYR A 138 -9.04 -1.40 1.32
C TYR A 138 -8.31 -2.11 0.18
N ASN A 139 -8.84 -3.26 -0.26
CA ASN A 139 -8.23 -4.03 -1.34
C ASN A 139 -8.31 -3.32 -2.69
N ILE A 140 -9.39 -2.58 -2.96
CA ILE A 140 -9.51 -1.79 -4.20
C ILE A 140 -8.51 -0.64 -4.19
N HIS A 141 -8.46 0.14 -3.12
CA HIS A 141 -7.56 1.29 -2.98
C HIS A 141 -6.10 0.90 -3.27
N TYR A 142 -5.58 -0.10 -2.55
CA TYR A 142 -4.17 -0.50 -2.68
C TYR A 142 -3.85 -1.27 -3.98
N SER A 143 -4.81 -1.89 -4.61
CA SER A 143 -4.59 -2.58 -5.89
C SER A 143 -4.68 -1.67 -7.12
N ARG A 144 -5.12 -0.41 -6.96
CA ARG A 144 -5.19 0.57 -8.06
C ARG A 144 -3.95 1.46 -8.18
N GLY A 145 -3.10 1.50 -7.17
CA GLY A 145 -1.78 2.15 -7.20
C GLY A 145 -0.66 1.11 -7.17
N ALA A 146 0.57 1.55 -7.39
CA ALA A 146 1.75 0.68 -7.33
C ALA A 146 2.22 0.50 -5.86
N TRP A 147 1.34 -0.05 -5.03
CA TRP A 147 1.62 -0.29 -3.63
C TRP A 147 2.21 -1.68 -3.43
N GLU A 148 3.48 -1.77 -3.02
CA GLU A 148 4.19 -3.02 -2.76
C GLU A 148 3.46 -3.88 -1.71
N THR A 149 2.78 -3.26 -0.76
CA THR A 149 2.03 -3.95 0.29
C THR A 149 0.82 -4.75 -0.25
N ASN A 150 0.29 -4.39 -1.43
CA ASN A 150 -0.72 -5.20 -2.11
C ASN A 150 -0.14 -6.53 -2.62
N ILE A 151 1.08 -6.48 -3.19
CA ILE A 151 1.81 -7.69 -3.60
C ILE A 151 2.13 -8.56 -2.37
N LEU A 152 2.65 -7.93 -1.31
CA LEU A 152 2.89 -8.61 -0.03
C LEU A 152 1.64 -9.34 0.49
N THR A 153 0.47 -8.70 0.45
CA THR A 153 -0.79 -9.30 0.92
C THR A 153 -1.18 -10.53 0.08
N PHE A 154 -0.99 -10.45 -1.23
CA PHE A 154 -1.18 -11.60 -2.13
C PHE A 154 -0.20 -12.74 -1.80
N GLU A 155 1.09 -12.43 -1.64
CA GLU A 155 2.13 -13.41 -1.32
C GLU A 155 1.87 -14.12 0.01
N LEU A 156 1.51 -13.39 1.07
CA LEU A 156 1.20 -13.97 2.37
C LEU A 156 0.05 -14.98 2.30
N LEU A 157 -1.02 -14.64 1.58
CA LEU A 157 -2.14 -15.56 1.38
C LEU A 157 -1.75 -16.75 0.48
N PHE A 158 -0.92 -16.53 -0.54
CA PHE A 158 -0.45 -17.56 -1.46
C PHE A 158 0.52 -18.54 -0.79
N ALA A 159 1.44 -18.03 0.03
CA ALA A 159 2.31 -18.87 0.85
C ALA A 159 1.51 -19.73 1.84
N SER A 160 0.48 -19.13 2.47
CA SER A 160 -0.42 -19.85 3.37
C SER A 160 -1.25 -20.91 2.62
N TYR A 161 -1.72 -20.62 1.42
CA TYR A 161 -2.39 -21.60 0.57
C TYR A 161 -1.51 -22.82 0.26
N PHE A 162 -0.25 -22.60 -0.10
CA PHE A 162 0.70 -23.70 -0.32
C PHE A 162 0.96 -24.47 0.98
N PHE A 163 1.10 -23.79 2.11
CA PHE A 163 1.33 -24.44 3.40
C PHE A 163 0.18 -25.38 3.78
N PHE A 164 -1.07 -24.91 3.73
CA PHE A 164 -2.26 -25.73 4.00
C PHE A 164 -2.41 -26.91 3.02
N ASN A 165 -1.87 -26.77 1.80
CA ASN A 165 -1.83 -27.84 0.82
C ASN A 165 -0.61 -28.77 0.97
N LYS A 166 0.18 -28.63 2.03
CA LYS A 166 1.41 -29.38 2.31
C LYS A 166 2.48 -29.25 1.19
N LYS A 167 2.39 -28.21 0.36
CA LYS A 167 3.38 -27.85 -0.65
C LYS A 167 4.46 -26.96 -0.02
N TYR A 168 5.17 -27.50 0.95
CA TYR A 168 6.06 -26.77 1.84
C TYR A 168 7.19 -26.03 1.11
N PHE A 169 7.78 -26.61 0.10
CA PHE A 169 8.83 -25.97 -0.71
C PHE A 169 8.33 -24.67 -1.37
N TRP A 170 7.18 -24.72 -2.02
CA TRP A 170 6.59 -23.52 -2.64
C TRP A 170 6.15 -22.49 -1.62
N SER A 171 5.63 -22.94 -0.48
CA SER A 171 5.29 -22.06 0.64
C SER A 171 6.52 -21.28 1.14
N SER A 172 7.65 -21.97 1.32
CA SER A 172 8.89 -21.35 1.80
C SER A 172 9.46 -20.33 0.82
N ILE A 173 9.43 -20.61 -0.49
CA ILE A 173 9.86 -19.67 -1.52
C ILE A 173 9.00 -18.40 -1.48
N VAL A 174 7.67 -18.56 -1.45
CA VAL A 174 6.79 -17.40 -1.46
C VAL A 174 6.92 -16.59 -0.16
N PHE A 175 7.09 -17.24 1.01
CA PHE A 175 7.41 -16.51 2.25
C PHE A 175 8.77 -15.79 2.17
N ALA A 176 9.78 -16.37 1.55
CA ALA A 176 11.05 -15.68 1.34
C ALA A 176 10.91 -14.47 0.41
N LEU A 177 10.09 -14.57 -0.66
CA LEU A 177 9.82 -13.45 -1.58
C LEU A 177 9.21 -12.24 -0.88
N THR A 178 8.38 -12.43 0.16
CA THR A 178 7.81 -11.32 0.93
C THR A 178 8.86 -10.39 1.52
N LEU A 179 10.06 -10.89 1.80
CA LEU A 179 11.19 -10.10 2.33
C LEU A 179 11.75 -9.13 1.29
N TYR A 180 11.57 -9.46 0.00
CA TYR A 180 11.98 -8.65 -1.16
C TYR A 180 10.87 -7.75 -1.67
N THR A 181 9.68 -7.78 -1.05
CA THR A 181 8.50 -7.05 -1.51
C THR A 181 8.29 -5.77 -0.71
N TYR A 182 8.23 -5.84 0.61
CA TYR A 182 7.94 -4.68 1.44
C TYR A 182 8.54 -4.83 2.85
N GLN A 183 8.92 -3.71 3.49
CA GLN A 183 9.62 -3.73 4.78
C GLN A 183 8.84 -4.44 5.90
N SER A 184 7.51 -4.21 6.01
CA SER A 184 6.70 -4.89 7.04
C SER A 184 6.58 -6.39 6.82
N GLY A 185 6.83 -6.88 5.58
CA GLY A 185 6.82 -8.29 5.22
C GLY A 185 7.79 -9.13 6.06
N LYS A 186 8.91 -8.55 6.47
CA LYS A 186 9.92 -9.24 7.28
C LYS A 186 9.34 -9.75 8.61
N LEU A 187 8.66 -8.86 9.35
CA LEU A 187 8.04 -9.25 10.62
C LEU A 187 6.71 -9.99 10.40
N THR A 188 5.87 -9.53 9.47
CA THR A 188 4.57 -10.17 9.19
C THR A 188 4.72 -11.63 8.78
N SER A 189 5.70 -11.95 7.90
CA SER A 189 5.93 -13.32 7.47
C SER A 189 6.39 -14.21 8.60
N LEU A 190 7.30 -13.73 9.44
CA LEU A 190 7.73 -14.46 10.64
C LEU A 190 6.54 -14.78 11.54
N LEU A 191 5.70 -13.79 11.84
CA LEU A 191 4.52 -13.96 12.69
C LEU A 191 3.53 -14.97 12.10
N LEU A 192 3.28 -14.92 10.79
CA LEU A 192 2.36 -15.85 10.12
C LEU A 192 2.94 -17.27 10.01
N ILE A 193 4.24 -17.43 9.80
CA ILE A 193 4.91 -18.73 9.84
C ILE A 193 4.76 -19.34 11.25
N LEU A 194 5.02 -18.55 12.29
CA LEU A 194 4.83 -19.00 13.68
C LEU A 194 3.36 -19.40 13.94
N ALA A 195 2.38 -18.62 13.46
CA ALA A 195 0.97 -18.96 13.56
C ALA A 195 0.63 -20.28 12.84
N LEU A 196 1.15 -20.49 11.64
CA LEU A 196 0.97 -21.72 10.87
C LEU A 196 1.58 -22.94 11.59
N VAL A 197 2.77 -22.77 12.16
CA VAL A 197 3.44 -23.82 12.93
C VAL A 197 2.64 -24.16 14.19
N ILE A 198 2.22 -23.15 14.98
CA ILE A 198 1.47 -23.35 16.22
C ILE A 198 0.15 -24.09 15.96
N ILE A 199 -0.61 -23.68 14.93
CA ILE A 199 -1.92 -24.28 14.65
C ILE A 199 -1.83 -25.70 14.11
N ASN A 200 -0.78 -25.99 13.35
CA ASN A 200 -0.59 -27.30 12.76
C ASN A 200 0.47 -28.11 13.50
N PHE A 201 0.82 -27.69 14.76
CA PHE A 201 1.87 -28.33 15.55
C PHE A 201 1.60 -29.84 15.67
N SER A 202 2.49 -30.62 15.09
CA SER A 202 2.48 -32.07 15.12
C SER A 202 3.91 -32.59 15.05
N LYS A 203 4.12 -33.87 15.35
CA LYS A 203 5.43 -34.51 15.18
C LYS A 203 5.97 -34.43 13.74
N GLU A 204 5.12 -34.06 12.76
CA GLU A 204 5.52 -33.88 11.36
C GLU A 204 6.51 -32.72 11.16
N PHE A 205 6.47 -31.67 11.98
CA PHE A 205 7.40 -30.54 11.90
C PHE A 205 8.85 -30.90 12.25
N PHE A 206 9.05 -31.97 13.00
CA PHE A 206 10.39 -32.47 13.32
C PHE A 206 10.89 -33.52 12.31
N LYS A 207 10.08 -33.84 11.30
CA LYS A 207 10.53 -34.76 10.23
C LYS A 207 11.52 -34.06 9.32
N LYS A 208 12.53 -34.83 8.88
CA LYS A 208 13.55 -34.39 7.91
C LYS A 208 12.95 -33.72 6.68
N ASP A 209 11.80 -34.20 6.21
CA ASP A 209 11.08 -33.68 5.04
C ASP A 209 10.61 -32.23 5.23
N PHE A 210 10.09 -31.86 6.41
CA PHE A 210 9.67 -30.48 6.65
C PHE A 210 10.88 -29.53 6.76
N ILE A 211 11.93 -29.97 7.44
CA ILE A 211 13.18 -29.21 7.55
C ILE A 211 13.76 -28.95 6.15
N LEU A 212 13.88 -29.98 5.32
CA LEU A 212 14.48 -29.88 3.98
C LEU A 212 13.58 -29.11 2.98
N LYS A 213 12.25 -29.23 3.08
CA LYS A 213 11.31 -28.65 2.11
C LYS A 213 10.77 -27.29 2.54
N PHE A 214 10.86 -26.89 3.82
CA PHE A 214 10.36 -25.63 4.29
C PHE A 214 11.46 -24.77 4.92
N ILE A 215 12.12 -25.26 5.99
CA ILE A 215 13.06 -24.44 6.78
C ILE A 215 14.31 -24.10 5.95
N LEU A 216 14.94 -25.10 5.33
CA LEU A 216 16.17 -24.91 4.58
C LEU A 216 16.01 -23.98 3.36
N PRO A 217 15.00 -24.14 2.48
CA PRO A 217 14.80 -23.19 1.38
C PRO A 217 14.44 -21.80 1.89
N LEU A 218 13.58 -21.67 2.92
CA LEU A 218 13.26 -20.38 3.53
C LEU A 218 14.54 -19.65 3.99
N PHE A 219 15.41 -20.36 4.69
CA PHE A 219 16.68 -19.81 5.18
C PHE A 219 17.59 -19.39 4.01
N ILE A 220 17.81 -20.26 3.03
CA ILE A 220 18.69 -19.98 1.87
C ILE A 220 18.20 -18.76 1.11
N PHE A 221 16.91 -18.69 0.77
CA PHE A 221 16.36 -17.54 0.02
C PHE A 221 16.24 -16.25 0.85
N SER A 222 16.31 -16.33 2.18
CA SER A 222 16.34 -15.17 3.06
C SER A 222 17.76 -14.61 3.28
N LEU A 223 18.82 -15.39 3.02
CA LEU A 223 20.21 -15.00 3.29
C LEU A 223 20.63 -13.66 2.66
N PRO A 224 20.29 -13.33 1.39
CA PRO A 224 20.70 -12.05 0.82
C PRO A 224 20.11 -10.85 1.57
N ILE A 225 18.86 -10.93 2.02
CA ILE A 225 18.23 -9.87 2.82
C ILE A 225 18.85 -9.78 4.21
N ILE A 226 19.10 -10.92 4.86
CA ILE A 226 19.75 -10.96 6.17
C ILE A 226 21.15 -10.33 6.08
N TYR A 227 21.93 -10.69 5.05
CA TYR A 227 23.23 -10.10 4.78
C TYR A 227 23.16 -8.57 4.60
N GLY A 228 22.22 -8.09 3.77
CA GLY A 228 22.03 -6.66 3.54
C GLY A 228 21.64 -5.89 4.80
N LEU A 229 20.83 -6.48 5.68
CA LEU A 229 20.44 -5.87 6.95
C LEU A 229 21.60 -5.79 7.95
N LEU A 230 22.43 -6.83 8.01
CA LEU A 230 23.52 -6.91 9.00
C LEU A 230 24.78 -6.15 8.57
N PHE A 231 25.10 -6.11 7.26
CA PHE A 231 26.41 -5.67 6.76
C PHE A 231 26.36 -4.48 5.80
N GLN A 232 25.17 -4.08 5.28
CA GLN A 232 25.05 -3.02 4.28
C GLN A 232 24.21 -1.83 4.75
N HIS A 233 24.00 -1.66 6.07
CA HIS A 233 23.25 -0.55 6.67
C HIS A 233 21.81 -0.37 6.13
N GLN A 234 21.24 -1.40 5.50
CA GLN A 234 19.89 -1.37 4.95
C GLN A 234 18.81 -1.37 6.04
N GLY A 235 19.20 -1.48 7.31
CA GLY A 235 18.33 -1.40 8.48
C GLY A 235 18.19 0.00 9.09
N ASN A 236 18.91 1.01 8.60
CA ASN A 236 18.95 2.36 9.18
C ASN A 236 17.57 3.02 9.28
N ARG A 237 16.64 2.66 8.38
CA ARG A 237 15.26 3.14 8.46
C ARG A 237 14.56 2.75 9.76
N LEU A 238 14.94 1.64 10.41
CA LEU A 238 14.37 1.26 11.71
C LEU A 238 14.63 2.31 12.78
N GLU A 239 15.78 3.01 12.73
CA GLU A 239 16.11 4.10 13.64
C GLU A 239 15.13 5.28 13.51
N VAL A 240 14.64 5.53 12.29
CA VAL A 240 13.71 6.64 12.03
C VAL A 240 12.25 6.26 12.26
N VAL A 241 11.86 5.02 11.96
CA VAL A 241 10.45 4.63 12.01
C VAL A 241 10.05 3.89 13.28
N SER A 242 11.00 3.41 14.08
CA SER A 242 10.71 2.65 15.30
C SER A 242 10.03 3.52 16.36
N LEU A 243 9.02 2.98 17.02
CA LEU A 243 8.43 3.59 18.22
C LEU A 243 9.47 3.87 19.31
N PHE A 244 10.47 3.00 19.44
CA PHE A 244 11.50 3.08 20.48
C PHE A 244 12.52 4.20 20.23
N SER A 245 12.58 4.73 19.03
CA SER A 245 13.44 5.89 18.69
C SER A 245 12.85 7.23 19.17
N TYR A 246 11.61 7.24 19.67
CA TYR A 246 10.93 8.43 20.15
C TYR A 246 10.59 8.30 21.64
N PRO A 247 11.62 8.40 22.54
CA PRO A 247 11.38 8.41 23.97
C PRO A 247 10.61 9.65 24.41
N ARG A 248 10.03 9.60 25.60
CA ARG A 248 9.45 10.79 26.22
C ARG A 248 10.50 11.91 26.36
N SER A 249 10.13 13.13 26.04
CA SER A 249 11.02 14.28 26.15
C SER A 249 11.38 14.57 27.62
N ASN A 250 12.55 15.19 27.85
CA ASN A 250 12.94 15.60 29.18
C ASN A 250 11.99 16.67 29.76
N GLU A 251 11.43 17.52 28.90
CA GLU A 251 10.44 18.52 29.29
C GLU A 251 9.17 17.85 29.83
N GLU A 252 8.56 16.94 29.06
CA GLU A 252 7.37 16.18 29.51
C GLU A 252 7.65 15.38 30.78
N LYS A 253 8.84 14.76 30.91
CA LYS A 253 9.26 14.09 32.12
C LYS A 253 9.28 15.02 33.34
N ASN A 254 9.87 16.21 33.21
CA ASN A 254 9.97 17.18 34.28
C ASN A 254 8.57 17.72 34.70
N ILE A 255 7.68 17.94 33.72
CA ILE A 255 6.30 18.33 34.00
C ILE A 255 5.62 17.27 34.87
N ILE A 256 5.67 15.99 34.49
CA ILE A 256 5.05 14.89 35.25
C ILE A 256 5.62 14.79 36.67
N ILE A 257 6.95 14.98 36.83
CA ILE A 257 7.58 14.98 38.15
C ILE A 257 7.11 16.18 39.00
N SER A 258 6.89 17.35 38.38
CA SER A 258 6.43 18.55 39.09
C SER A 258 4.93 18.48 39.47
N GLU A 259 4.12 17.78 38.69
CA GLU A 259 2.69 17.54 38.97
C GLU A 259 2.49 16.51 40.11
N GLY A 260 3.40 15.55 40.23
CA GLY A 260 3.37 14.48 41.23
C GLY A 260 4.65 14.41 42.05
N SER A 261 5.35 13.28 41.95
CA SER A 261 6.62 13.06 42.61
C SER A 261 7.58 12.25 41.71
N HIS A 262 8.85 12.23 42.07
CA HIS A 262 9.83 11.38 41.40
C HIS A 262 9.48 9.88 41.55
N PHE A 263 8.90 9.50 42.68
CA PHE A 263 8.42 8.13 42.92
C PHE A 263 7.25 7.77 41.99
N ASP A 264 6.27 8.67 41.80
CA ASP A 264 5.13 8.47 40.89
C ASP A 264 5.62 8.30 39.45
N TYR A 265 6.58 9.16 39.03
CA TYR A 265 7.17 9.02 37.72
C TYR A 265 7.85 7.67 37.52
N GLN A 266 8.67 7.22 38.45
CA GLN A 266 9.37 5.94 38.34
C GLN A 266 8.41 4.74 38.38
N THR A 267 7.31 4.84 39.13
CA THR A 267 6.36 3.75 39.30
C THR A 267 5.34 3.65 38.17
N PHE A 268 4.74 4.78 37.76
CA PHE A 268 3.57 4.79 36.88
C PHE A 268 3.82 5.47 35.51
N HIS A 269 4.87 6.26 35.38
CA HIS A 269 5.13 7.08 34.20
C HIS A 269 6.50 6.88 33.57
N ASN A 270 7.24 5.84 34.01
CA ASN A 270 8.58 5.55 33.47
C ASN A 270 8.54 5.24 31.96
N GLN A 271 9.74 5.20 31.35
CA GLN A 271 9.89 5.01 29.92
C GLN A 271 9.29 3.69 29.39
N ILE A 272 9.32 2.62 30.18
CA ILE A 272 8.75 1.31 29.79
C ILE A 272 7.23 1.42 29.69
N ILE A 273 6.58 2.01 30.71
CA ILE A 273 5.11 2.22 30.71
C ILE A 273 4.70 3.15 29.57
N PHE A 274 5.50 4.20 29.30
CA PHE A 274 5.29 5.08 28.15
C PHE A 274 5.29 4.30 26.83
N PHE A 275 6.26 3.43 26.59
CA PHE A 275 6.32 2.62 25.37
C PHE A 275 5.19 1.61 25.28
N ILE A 276 4.84 0.92 26.38
CA ILE A 276 3.72 -0.02 26.41
C ILE A 276 2.41 0.69 26.08
N ARG A 277 2.13 1.84 26.71
CA ARG A 277 0.94 2.64 26.42
C ARG A 277 0.88 3.08 24.96
N ASN A 278 1.98 3.59 24.44
CA ASN A 278 2.07 4.05 23.05
C ASN A 278 1.90 2.89 22.06
N PHE A 279 2.46 1.72 22.34
CA PHE A 279 2.28 0.52 21.54
C PHE A 279 0.81 0.07 21.54
N LEU A 280 0.18 -0.04 22.72
CA LEU A 280 -1.23 -0.44 22.84
C LEU A 280 -2.16 0.54 22.13
N LEU A 281 -1.93 1.84 22.25
CA LEU A 281 -2.70 2.87 21.55
C LEU A 281 -2.64 2.64 20.02
N ARG A 282 -1.44 2.49 19.46
CA ARG A 282 -1.24 2.22 18.03
C ARG A 282 -1.86 0.91 17.60
N TYR A 283 -1.70 -0.13 18.40
CA TYR A 283 -2.27 -1.46 18.11
C TYR A 283 -3.80 -1.40 18.05
N PHE A 284 -4.46 -0.84 19.07
CA PHE A 284 -5.91 -0.79 19.15
C PHE A 284 -6.54 0.21 18.16
N ASN A 285 -5.80 1.24 17.74
CA ASN A 285 -6.28 2.15 16.69
C ASN A 285 -6.66 1.40 15.40
N HIS A 286 -5.97 0.30 15.05
CA HIS A 286 -6.30 -0.51 13.88
C HIS A 286 -7.61 -1.32 14.02
N PHE A 287 -8.11 -1.48 15.24
CA PHE A 287 -9.42 -2.10 15.51
C PHE A 287 -10.52 -1.07 15.78
N SER A 288 -10.19 0.20 15.78
CA SER A 288 -11.16 1.26 16.09
C SER A 288 -12.26 1.37 15.04
N PRO A 289 -13.50 1.72 15.44
CA PRO A 289 -14.56 2.06 14.49
C PRO A 289 -14.16 3.20 13.53
N GLN A 290 -13.28 4.10 13.99
CA GLN A 290 -12.76 5.19 13.19
C GLN A 290 -11.97 4.66 11.98
N PHE A 291 -11.07 3.72 12.19
CA PHE A 291 -10.32 3.07 11.11
C PHE A 291 -11.19 2.18 10.24
N LEU A 292 -11.99 1.31 10.87
CA LEU A 292 -12.72 0.28 10.14
C LEU A 292 -13.93 0.82 9.37
N LEU A 293 -14.61 1.86 9.90
CA LEU A 293 -15.93 2.27 9.42
C LEU A 293 -16.00 3.72 8.89
N THR A 294 -15.36 4.72 9.54
CA THR A 294 -15.72 6.13 9.30
C THR A 294 -14.64 6.99 8.65
N GLN A 295 -13.35 6.75 8.89
CA GLN A 295 -12.28 7.62 8.41
C GLN A 295 -11.14 6.91 7.69
N GLY A 296 -10.95 5.58 7.92
CA GLY A 296 -9.79 4.89 7.40
C GLY A 296 -8.48 5.39 8.03
N ASP A 297 -7.46 5.62 7.22
CA ASP A 297 -6.21 6.21 7.71
C ASP A 297 -6.34 7.73 7.83
N TRP A 298 -6.56 8.20 9.05
CA TRP A 298 -6.67 9.64 9.33
C TRP A 298 -5.31 10.34 9.46
N GLN A 299 -4.21 9.61 9.41
CA GLN A 299 -2.85 10.17 9.48
C GLN A 299 -2.32 10.56 8.09
N ASP A 300 -2.68 9.81 7.06
CA ASP A 300 -2.24 10.09 5.69
C ASP A 300 -3.41 9.93 4.70
N ALA A 301 -3.79 11.04 4.06
CA ALA A 301 -4.89 11.10 3.11
C ALA A 301 -4.68 10.21 1.85
N ARG A 302 -3.45 9.71 1.62
CA ARG A 302 -3.14 8.79 0.50
C ARG A 302 -3.50 7.34 0.80
N HIS A 303 -3.78 6.99 2.03
CA HIS A 303 -3.91 5.59 2.45
C HIS A 303 -5.36 5.10 2.51
N SER A 304 -6.34 5.97 2.35
CA SER A 304 -7.77 5.60 2.25
C SER A 304 -8.58 6.69 1.54
N ALA A 305 -9.77 6.33 1.03
CA ALA A 305 -10.72 7.32 0.56
C ALA A 305 -11.26 8.14 1.75
N PRO A 306 -11.55 9.44 1.57
CA PRO A 306 -12.08 10.28 2.64
C PRO A 306 -13.48 9.83 3.07
N TYR A 307 -13.88 10.18 4.30
CA TYR A 307 -15.24 9.98 4.85
C TYR A 307 -15.72 8.52 4.92
N THR A 308 -14.82 7.55 4.79
CA THR A 308 -15.13 6.12 4.90
C THR A 308 -13.98 5.36 5.54
N GLY A 309 -14.31 4.25 6.20
CA GLY A 309 -13.30 3.33 6.71
C GLY A 309 -12.77 2.36 5.66
N VAL A 310 -11.97 1.41 6.10
CA VAL A 310 -11.34 0.39 5.24
C VAL A 310 -12.28 -0.76 4.87
N LEU A 311 -13.47 -0.83 5.48
CA LEU A 311 -14.51 -1.83 5.21
C LEU A 311 -15.80 -1.15 4.75
N LEU A 312 -16.61 -1.87 3.96
CA LEU A 312 -18.00 -1.48 3.72
C LEU A 312 -18.81 -1.58 5.02
N ILE A 313 -19.74 -0.66 5.21
CA ILE A 313 -20.58 -0.57 6.43
C ILE A 313 -21.19 -1.93 6.84
N PRO A 314 -21.87 -2.70 5.95
CA PRO A 314 -22.43 -3.97 6.34
C PRO A 314 -21.36 -5.01 6.72
N SER A 315 -20.16 -4.91 6.13
CA SER A 315 -19.06 -5.83 6.44
C SER A 315 -18.59 -5.71 7.88
N VAL A 316 -18.64 -4.51 8.49
CA VAL A 316 -18.30 -4.31 9.91
C VAL A 316 -19.26 -5.04 10.83
N ILE A 317 -20.56 -4.98 10.54
CA ILE A 317 -21.61 -5.70 11.30
C ILE A 317 -21.35 -7.22 11.25
N PHE A 318 -21.11 -7.73 10.03
CA PHE A 318 -20.86 -9.16 9.84
C PHE A 318 -19.49 -9.60 10.37
N LEU A 319 -18.48 -8.73 10.40
CA LEU A 319 -17.18 -8.96 11.04
C LEU A 319 -17.37 -9.26 12.53
N VAL A 320 -18.10 -8.39 13.24
CA VAL A 320 -18.37 -8.58 14.68
C VAL A 320 -19.14 -9.89 14.91
N LEU A 321 -20.19 -10.15 14.13
CA LEU A 321 -20.94 -11.40 14.20
C LEU A 321 -20.06 -12.62 13.91
N GLY A 322 -19.19 -12.54 12.94
CA GLY A 322 -18.27 -13.63 12.56
C GLY A 322 -17.24 -13.96 13.65
N ILE A 323 -16.64 -12.92 14.24
CA ILE A 323 -15.71 -13.10 15.37
C ILE A 323 -16.43 -13.68 16.58
N PHE A 324 -17.58 -13.09 16.98
CA PHE A 324 -18.38 -13.60 18.10
C PHE A 324 -18.71 -15.09 17.91
N ARG A 325 -19.14 -15.44 16.71
CA ARG A 325 -19.54 -16.80 16.39
C ARG A 325 -18.39 -17.78 16.33
N TYR A 326 -17.23 -17.33 15.87
CA TYR A 326 -16.00 -18.10 15.92
C TYR A 326 -15.59 -18.38 17.38
N LEU A 327 -15.65 -17.36 18.24
CA LEU A 327 -15.28 -17.52 19.68
C LEU A 327 -16.25 -18.45 20.42
N ALA A 328 -17.55 -18.40 20.12
CA ALA A 328 -18.57 -19.24 20.74
C ALA A 328 -18.55 -20.72 20.30
N LYS A 329 -17.75 -21.09 19.30
CA LYS A 329 -17.69 -22.46 18.76
C LYS A 329 -16.59 -23.29 19.44
N ASN A 330 -16.92 -24.47 19.98
CA ASN A 330 -15.96 -25.35 20.68
C ASN A 330 -14.95 -26.01 19.72
N ASN A 331 -15.41 -26.59 18.60
CA ASN A 331 -14.55 -27.23 17.61
C ASN A 331 -14.25 -26.27 16.46
N LYS A 332 -13.08 -25.65 16.47
CA LYS A 332 -12.63 -24.67 15.50
C LYS A 332 -11.79 -25.36 14.41
N ASN A 333 -12.02 -24.95 13.17
CA ASN A 333 -11.25 -25.41 12.03
C ASN A 333 -9.87 -24.74 12.01
N SER A 334 -8.80 -25.47 11.65
CA SER A 334 -7.41 -24.96 11.61
C SER A 334 -7.28 -23.70 10.75
N LEU A 335 -7.98 -23.61 9.60
CA LEU A 335 -7.98 -22.43 8.76
C LEU A 335 -8.59 -21.23 9.49
N SER A 336 -9.72 -21.41 10.19
CA SER A 336 -10.35 -20.33 10.98
C SER A 336 -9.45 -19.88 12.13
N ASN A 337 -8.74 -20.81 12.78
CA ASN A 337 -7.76 -20.49 13.82
C ASN A 337 -6.60 -19.66 13.23
N PHE A 338 -6.14 -20.01 12.03
CA PHE A 338 -5.11 -19.27 11.33
C PHE A 338 -5.55 -17.83 11.00
N PHE A 339 -6.73 -17.64 10.41
CA PHE A 339 -7.24 -16.30 10.15
C PHE A 339 -7.49 -15.51 11.44
N PHE A 340 -7.83 -16.16 12.56
CA PHE A 340 -7.96 -15.47 13.84
C PHE A 340 -6.61 -15.01 14.41
N LEU A 341 -5.59 -15.86 14.36
CA LEU A 341 -4.22 -15.43 14.73
C LEU A 341 -3.72 -14.34 13.78
N TRP A 342 -3.95 -14.46 12.48
CA TRP A 342 -3.61 -13.41 11.52
C TRP A 342 -4.29 -12.08 11.86
N LEU A 343 -5.58 -12.11 12.21
CA LEU A 343 -6.33 -10.93 12.66
C LEU A 343 -5.64 -10.21 13.82
N ILE A 344 -5.17 -10.97 14.81
CA ILE A 344 -4.48 -10.40 15.98
C ILE A 344 -3.06 -9.94 15.63
N LEU A 345 -2.33 -10.69 14.82
CA LEU A 345 -0.92 -10.44 14.56
C LEU A 345 -0.69 -9.33 13.49
N ALA A 346 -1.64 -9.12 12.57
CA ALA A 346 -1.47 -8.19 11.45
C ALA A 346 -1.12 -6.75 11.86
N PRO A 347 -1.69 -6.14 12.92
CA PRO A 347 -1.34 -4.78 13.33
C PRO A 347 0.02 -4.64 14.02
N LEU A 348 0.65 -5.73 14.48
CA LEU A 348 1.89 -5.66 15.26
C LEU A 348 3.02 -4.91 14.54
N PRO A 349 3.33 -5.17 13.25
CA PRO A 349 4.39 -4.43 12.57
C PRO A 349 4.16 -2.92 12.50
N ALA A 350 2.91 -2.49 12.33
CA ALA A 350 2.56 -1.07 12.32
C ALA A 350 2.59 -0.46 13.72
N ALA A 351 2.10 -1.17 14.74
CA ALA A 351 2.06 -0.70 16.13
C ALA A 351 3.47 -0.47 16.72
N LEU A 352 4.49 -1.14 16.20
CA LEU A 352 5.89 -0.95 16.57
C LEU A 352 6.53 0.27 15.89
N THR A 353 5.80 1.01 15.08
CA THR A 353 6.32 2.21 14.41
C THR A 353 5.79 3.50 15.03
N ARG A 354 6.43 4.64 14.69
CA ARG A 354 6.14 5.96 15.25
C ARG A 354 4.73 6.48 14.96
N ASP A 355 4.13 6.04 13.83
CA ASP A 355 2.84 6.54 13.38
C ASP A 355 1.71 5.99 14.28
N LEU A 356 0.72 6.83 14.62
CA LEU A 356 -0.41 6.40 15.45
C LEU A 356 -1.30 5.37 14.76
N LEU A 357 -1.34 5.44 13.44
CA LEU A 357 -2.02 4.51 12.55
C LEU A 357 -1.25 4.47 11.23
N GLN A 358 -1.23 3.31 10.56
CA GLN A 358 -0.52 3.19 9.28
C GLN A 358 -1.15 2.09 8.42
N ALA A 359 -2.12 2.47 7.60
CA ALA A 359 -2.88 1.53 6.78
C ALA A 359 -1.98 0.76 5.78
N THR A 360 -0.96 1.42 5.21
CA THR A 360 -0.07 0.76 4.25
C THR A 360 0.69 -0.42 4.87
N ARG A 361 1.19 -0.28 6.11
CA ARG A 361 1.94 -1.35 6.78
C ARG A 361 1.08 -2.52 7.21
N VAL A 362 -0.22 -2.29 7.35
CA VAL A 362 -1.19 -3.28 7.87
C VAL A 362 -2.18 -3.75 6.81
N MET A 363 -1.96 -3.48 5.52
CA MET A 363 -2.90 -3.85 4.45
C MET A 363 -3.27 -5.35 4.45
N ASN A 364 -2.34 -6.23 4.82
CA ASN A 364 -2.60 -7.67 4.94
C ASN A 364 -3.70 -8.02 5.97
N PHE A 365 -4.05 -7.10 6.88
CA PHE A 365 -5.16 -7.19 7.82
C PHE A 365 -6.53 -7.30 7.12
N SER A 366 -6.62 -6.78 5.89
CA SER A 366 -7.83 -6.88 5.06
C SER A 366 -8.30 -8.33 4.88
N ILE A 367 -7.38 -9.29 4.80
CA ILE A 367 -7.69 -10.70 4.56
C ILE A 367 -8.47 -11.33 5.72
N PRO A 368 -7.98 -11.34 6.97
CA PRO A 368 -8.77 -11.87 8.08
C PRO A 368 -10.02 -11.04 8.38
N LEU A 369 -10.04 -9.72 8.16
CA LEU A 369 -11.24 -8.90 8.27
C LEU A 369 -12.32 -9.38 7.31
N CYS A 370 -11.99 -9.56 6.02
CA CYS A 370 -12.91 -10.07 5.01
C CYS A 370 -13.37 -11.50 5.31
N TYR A 371 -12.47 -12.35 5.85
CA TYR A 371 -12.82 -13.73 6.22
C TYR A 371 -13.88 -13.78 7.31
N PHE A 372 -13.69 -13.02 8.40
CA PHE A 372 -14.66 -13.01 9.48
C PHE A 372 -15.96 -12.31 9.10
N ALA A 373 -15.92 -11.28 8.25
CA ALA A 373 -17.13 -10.68 7.68
C ALA A 373 -17.91 -11.72 6.84
N ALA A 374 -17.23 -12.49 5.99
CA ALA A 374 -17.85 -13.57 5.22
C ALA A 374 -18.43 -14.67 6.12
N LEU A 375 -17.70 -15.05 7.18
CA LEU A 375 -18.16 -16.06 8.15
C LEU A 375 -19.42 -15.60 8.88
N GLY A 376 -19.46 -14.34 9.31
CA GLY A 376 -20.64 -13.75 9.94
C GLY A 376 -21.84 -13.69 9.01
N LEU A 377 -21.62 -13.32 7.74
CA LEU A 377 -22.66 -13.30 6.72
C LEU A 377 -23.22 -14.71 6.45
N VAL A 378 -22.38 -15.74 6.34
CA VAL A 378 -22.82 -17.15 6.25
C VAL A 378 -23.68 -17.53 7.44
N TYR A 379 -23.28 -17.10 8.61
CA TYR A 379 -24.00 -17.37 9.84
C TYR A 379 -25.39 -16.71 9.84
N PHE A 380 -25.42 -15.44 9.47
CA PHE A 380 -26.64 -14.67 9.35
C PHE A 380 -27.61 -15.28 8.33
N ILE A 381 -27.10 -15.65 7.15
CA ILE A 381 -27.90 -16.31 6.10
C ILE A 381 -28.52 -17.62 6.64
N LYS A 382 -27.76 -18.43 7.38
CA LYS A 382 -28.28 -19.67 7.97
C LYS A 382 -29.34 -19.40 9.05
N TRP A 383 -29.13 -18.38 9.87
CA TRP A 383 -30.09 -18.00 10.91
C TRP A 383 -31.40 -17.51 10.30
N LEU A 384 -31.35 -16.75 9.20
CA LEU A 384 -32.54 -16.26 8.48
C LEU A 384 -33.42 -17.34 7.89
N GLN A 385 -32.94 -18.58 7.67
CA GLN A 385 -33.77 -19.66 7.16
C GLN A 385 -35.00 -19.95 8.05
N LYS A 386 -34.95 -19.56 9.32
CA LYS A 386 -36.03 -19.74 10.29
C LYS A 386 -37.24 -18.80 10.07
N PHE A 387 -37.08 -17.73 9.28
CA PHE A 387 -38.04 -16.63 9.17
C PHE A 387 -38.93 -16.70 7.91
N GLY A 388 -39.21 -17.87 7.36
CA GLY A 388 -40.14 -18.04 6.26
C GLY A 388 -39.95 -17.06 5.10
N LYS A 389 -40.98 -16.33 4.69
CA LYS A 389 -40.95 -15.34 3.60
C LYS A 389 -40.21 -14.06 3.98
N LEU A 390 -40.13 -13.69 5.28
CA LEU A 390 -39.44 -12.49 5.76
C LEU A 390 -37.95 -12.52 5.40
N LYS A 391 -37.35 -13.70 5.30
CA LYS A 391 -35.94 -13.84 4.88
C LYS A 391 -35.63 -13.17 3.53
N ILE A 392 -36.58 -13.21 2.57
CA ILE A 392 -36.40 -12.63 1.23
C ILE A 392 -36.26 -11.12 1.34
N PHE A 393 -37.13 -10.48 2.12
CA PHE A 393 -37.05 -9.03 2.38
C PHE A 393 -35.72 -8.65 3.03
N ILE A 394 -35.27 -9.44 4.02
CA ILE A 394 -34.00 -9.17 4.69
C ILE A 394 -32.78 -9.38 3.74
N TYR A 395 -32.82 -10.38 2.86
CA TYR A 395 -31.79 -10.55 1.84
C TYR A 395 -31.72 -9.36 0.89
N ILE A 396 -32.87 -8.85 0.45
CA ILE A 396 -32.91 -7.63 -0.38
C ILE A 396 -32.31 -6.45 0.37
N LEU A 397 -32.70 -6.24 1.63
CA LEU A 397 -32.17 -5.16 2.47
C LEU A 397 -30.64 -5.24 2.62
N VAL A 398 -30.10 -6.42 2.92
CA VAL A 398 -28.64 -6.63 3.04
C VAL A 398 -27.95 -6.38 1.70
N THR A 399 -28.51 -6.88 0.60
CA THR A 399 -27.93 -6.68 -0.74
C THR A 399 -27.94 -5.20 -1.12
N VAL A 400 -29.05 -4.49 -0.92
CA VAL A 400 -29.16 -3.05 -1.16
C VAL A 400 -28.18 -2.25 -0.28
N SER A 401 -28.02 -2.64 0.99
CA SER A 401 -27.06 -2.00 1.91
C SER A 401 -25.61 -2.17 1.43
N TYR A 402 -25.22 -3.35 0.96
CA TYR A 402 -23.88 -3.56 0.37
C TYR A 402 -23.71 -2.76 -0.92
N LEU A 403 -24.69 -2.77 -1.80
CA LEU A 403 -24.65 -2.06 -3.06
C LEU A 403 -24.56 -0.54 -2.85
N PHE A 404 -25.40 0.01 -1.96
CA PHE A 404 -25.35 1.42 -1.59
C PHE A 404 -23.99 1.81 -0.99
N SER A 405 -23.49 1.04 -0.01
CA SER A 405 -22.21 1.29 0.62
C SER A 405 -21.04 1.22 -0.38
N PHE A 406 -21.13 0.33 -1.35
CA PHE A 406 -20.13 0.19 -2.41
C PHE A 406 -20.15 1.36 -3.41
N ILE A 407 -21.35 1.76 -3.88
CA ILE A 407 -21.51 2.91 -4.79
C ILE A 407 -21.05 4.19 -4.09
N TYR A 408 -21.42 4.37 -2.83
CA TYR A 408 -20.94 5.51 -2.01
C TYR A 408 -19.41 5.52 -1.91
N TYR A 409 -18.78 4.37 -1.67
CA TYR A 409 -17.31 4.28 -1.69
C TYR A 409 -16.71 4.67 -3.04
N LEU A 410 -17.30 4.23 -4.16
CA LEU A 410 -16.81 4.59 -5.49
C LEU A 410 -16.92 6.10 -5.75
N ASP A 411 -18.00 6.74 -5.31
CA ASP A 411 -18.15 8.19 -5.36
C ASP A 411 -17.05 8.89 -4.55
N LEU A 412 -16.85 8.48 -3.29
CA LEU A 412 -15.79 9.04 -2.44
C LEU A 412 -14.40 8.86 -3.08
N TYR A 413 -14.15 7.71 -3.67
CA TYR A 413 -12.87 7.39 -4.31
C TYR A 413 -12.65 8.23 -5.58
N PHE A 414 -13.59 8.22 -6.52
CA PHE A 414 -13.38 8.82 -7.84
C PHE A 414 -13.68 10.32 -7.92
N VAL A 415 -14.54 10.84 -7.05
CA VAL A 415 -14.97 12.25 -7.08
C VAL A 415 -14.28 13.08 -6.02
N HIS A 416 -14.18 12.57 -4.80
CA HIS A 416 -13.80 13.39 -3.64
C HIS A 416 -12.33 13.25 -3.23
N MET A 417 -11.69 12.08 -3.42
CA MET A 417 -10.40 11.76 -2.81
C MET A 417 -9.29 12.75 -3.15
N VAL A 418 -9.03 12.98 -4.43
CA VAL A 418 -7.98 13.92 -4.87
C VAL A 418 -8.40 15.37 -4.63
N LYS A 419 -9.67 15.70 -4.84
CA LYS A 419 -10.19 17.07 -4.62
C LYS A 419 -10.07 17.51 -3.16
N LYS A 420 -10.24 16.59 -2.20
CA LYS A 420 -10.11 16.91 -0.78
C LYS A 420 -8.67 17.19 -0.36
N SER A 421 -7.71 16.51 -0.95
CA SER A 421 -6.31 16.60 -0.53
C SER A 421 -5.37 16.58 -1.75
N PRO A 422 -5.45 17.59 -2.64
CA PRO A 422 -4.69 17.58 -3.90
C PRO A 422 -3.18 17.58 -3.67
N GLN A 423 -2.67 18.30 -2.66
CA GLN A 423 -1.25 18.33 -2.32
C GLN A 423 -0.75 16.96 -1.85
N ALA A 424 -1.52 16.25 -1.00
CA ALA A 424 -1.16 14.91 -0.56
C ALA A 424 -1.09 13.92 -1.73
N TRP A 425 -1.97 14.05 -2.71
CA TRP A 425 -1.98 13.25 -3.93
C TRP A 425 -1.03 13.75 -5.02
N LEU A 426 -0.23 14.79 -4.75
CA LEU A 426 0.75 15.35 -5.67
C LEU A 426 0.12 15.72 -7.03
N TYR A 427 -1.13 16.23 -6.95
CA TYR A 427 -1.89 16.62 -8.13
C TYR A 427 -1.20 17.79 -8.86
N GLY A 428 -1.08 17.67 -10.18
CA GLY A 428 -0.54 18.72 -11.02
C GLY A 428 0.92 18.52 -11.46
N TYR A 429 1.65 17.54 -10.94
CA TYR A 429 3.03 17.29 -11.40
C TYR A 429 3.09 16.95 -12.90
N GLN A 430 2.16 16.15 -13.40
CA GLN A 430 2.14 15.81 -14.83
C GLN A 430 1.92 17.05 -15.70
N GLU A 431 0.97 17.89 -15.34
CA GLU A 431 0.65 19.13 -16.04
C GLU A 431 1.82 20.11 -15.97
N ALA A 432 2.44 20.25 -14.81
CA ALA A 432 3.60 21.10 -14.60
C ALA A 432 4.81 20.65 -15.43
N PHE A 433 5.11 19.35 -15.48
CA PHE A 433 6.19 18.85 -16.35
C PHE A 433 5.83 18.92 -17.85
N ASN A 434 4.58 18.73 -18.24
CA ASN A 434 4.14 18.97 -19.61
C ASN A 434 4.36 20.44 -20.02
N TYR A 435 4.09 21.40 -19.10
CA TYR A 435 4.37 22.82 -19.34
C TYR A 435 5.88 23.07 -19.51
N VAL A 436 6.71 22.49 -18.64
CA VAL A 436 8.19 22.58 -18.72
C VAL A 436 8.70 21.99 -20.03
N ILE A 437 8.26 20.81 -20.41
CA ILE A 437 8.68 20.16 -21.67
C ILE A 437 8.32 21.01 -22.89
N LYS A 438 7.11 21.59 -22.89
CA LYS A 438 6.62 22.40 -24.02
C LYS A 438 7.32 23.77 -24.13
N ASN A 439 7.62 24.42 -23.01
CA ASN A 439 8.04 25.83 -22.96
C ASN A 439 9.49 26.04 -22.53
N GLY A 440 10.18 25.03 -21.99
CA GLY A 440 11.49 25.15 -21.36
C GLY A 440 12.68 25.05 -22.31
N GLN A 441 12.47 24.93 -23.65
CA GLN A 441 13.57 24.90 -24.61
C GLN A 441 14.34 26.26 -24.56
N ASN A 442 15.66 26.16 -24.43
CA ASN A 442 16.55 27.32 -24.33
C ASN A 442 16.34 28.20 -23.08
N HIS A 443 15.67 27.70 -22.04
CA HIS A 443 15.49 28.41 -20.78
C HIS A 443 16.28 27.70 -19.67
N ASP A 444 16.75 28.48 -18.70
CA ASP A 444 17.12 27.96 -17.39
C ASP A 444 15.84 27.67 -16.61
N ILE A 445 15.65 26.44 -16.19
CA ILE A 445 14.40 25.99 -15.59
C ILE A 445 14.57 25.85 -14.08
N TYR A 446 13.64 26.39 -13.32
CA TYR A 446 13.51 26.24 -11.89
C TYR A 446 12.20 25.53 -11.55
N PHE A 447 12.29 24.39 -10.90
CA PHE A 447 11.11 23.62 -10.51
C PHE A 447 11.08 23.43 -9.00
N THR A 448 10.02 23.84 -8.35
CA THR A 448 9.88 23.78 -6.91
C THR A 448 10.00 22.35 -6.33
N PRO A 449 10.80 22.14 -5.26
CA PRO A 449 10.82 20.89 -4.50
C PRO A 449 9.78 20.85 -3.36
N PHE A 450 8.90 21.83 -3.23
CA PHE A 450 8.04 22.06 -2.07
C PHE A 450 7.17 20.84 -1.70
N TYR A 451 6.54 20.18 -2.69
CA TYR A 451 5.70 19.01 -2.44
C TYR A 451 6.45 17.68 -2.47
N GLY A 452 7.79 17.68 -2.58
CA GLY A 452 8.63 16.48 -2.50
C GLY A 452 9.57 16.30 -3.68
N GLN A 453 9.75 15.12 -4.19
CA GLN A 453 10.82 14.67 -5.07
C GLN A 453 10.57 15.01 -6.57
N PRO A 454 10.73 16.25 -7.06
CA PRO A 454 10.37 16.63 -8.43
C PRO A 454 11.25 15.94 -9.49
N TYR A 455 12.52 15.64 -9.17
CA TYR A 455 13.45 15.06 -10.11
C TYR A 455 12.95 13.73 -10.70
N ILE A 456 12.27 12.90 -9.86
CA ILE A 456 11.81 11.59 -10.32
C ILE A 456 10.66 11.71 -11.32
N TYR A 457 9.81 12.72 -11.18
CA TYR A 457 8.77 13.02 -12.15
C TYR A 457 9.35 13.54 -13.47
N TYR A 458 10.40 14.37 -13.40
CA TYR A 458 11.13 14.78 -14.60
C TYR A 458 11.66 13.56 -15.35
N LEU A 459 12.39 12.67 -14.66
CA LEU A 459 12.91 11.44 -15.24
C LEU A 459 11.80 10.57 -15.83
N PHE A 460 10.67 10.45 -15.15
CA PHE A 460 9.54 9.62 -15.56
C PHE A 460 8.83 10.19 -16.79
N TYR A 461 8.38 11.46 -16.75
CA TYR A 461 7.57 12.04 -17.82
C TYR A 461 8.38 12.36 -19.08
N THR A 462 9.67 12.67 -18.95
CA THR A 462 10.56 12.85 -20.11
C THR A 462 11.11 11.55 -20.66
N LYS A 463 10.89 10.41 -19.95
CA LYS A 463 11.56 9.13 -20.24
C LYS A 463 13.07 9.32 -20.35
N TYR A 464 13.63 10.07 -19.39
CA TYR A 464 15.02 10.50 -19.43
C TYR A 464 15.97 9.30 -19.60
N PRO A 465 16.97 9.35 -20.51
CA PRO A 465 17.86 8.22 -20.79
C PRO A 465 18.60 7.75 -19.53
N PRO A 466 18.44 6.48 -19.10
CA PRO A 466 19.04 6.00 -17.86
C PRO A 466 20.56 6.16 -17.79
N GLN A 467 21.29 5.86 -18.89
CA GLN A 467 22.75 6.00 -18.96
C GLN A 467 23.18 7.46 -18.67
N LYS A 468 22.43 8.43 -19.23
CA LYS A 468 22.74 9.84 -19.04
C LYS A 468 22.47 10.26 -17.60
N TYR A 469 21.38 9.79 -16.97
CA TYR A 469 21.12 10.08 -15.57
C TYR A 469 22.15 9.43 -14.66
N GLN A 470 22.47 8.15 -14.86
CA GLN A 470 23.49 7.42 -14.08
C GLN A 470 24.85 8.11 -14.06
N SER A 471 25.25 8.80 -15.15
CA SER A 471 26.52 9.52 -15.22
C SER A 471 26.55 10.85 -14.43
N GLN A 472 25.40 11.42 -14.10
CA GLN A 472 25.27 12.69 -13.38
C GLN A 472 24.43 12.58 -12.08
N ALA A 473 23.95 11.40 -11.73
CA ALA A 473 23.14 11.19 -10.56
C ALA A 473 23.87 11.64 -9.28
N ASN A 474 23.35 12.68 -8.65
CA ASN A 474 23.90 13.23 -7.41
C ASN A 474 22.76 13.43 -6.40
N LEU A 475 22.54 12.41 -5.57
CA LEU A 475 21.59 12.47 -4.48
C LEU A 475 22.30 13.00 -3.24
N ILE A 476 21.94 14.19 -2.81
CA ILE A 476 22.43 14.82 -1.58
C ILE A 476 21.58 14.28 -0.43
N SER A 477 22.23 13.67 0.57
CA SER A 477 21.54 13.18 1.75
C SER A 477 21.11 14.35 2.64
N ASN A 478 19.82 14.44 2.94
CA ASN A 478 19.24 15.45 3.84
C ASN A 478 19.10 14.91 5.27
N SER A 479 18.90 13.58 5.42
CA SER A 479 18.82 12.87 6.69
C SER A 479 19.18 11.40 6.49
N VAL A 480 18.97 10.56 7.51
CA VAL A 480 19.28 9.12 7.48
C VAL A 480 18.51 8.38 6.36
N ASP A 481 17.30 8.84 6.03
CA ASP A 481 16.38 8.17 5.10
C ASP A 481 15.81 9.09 4.01
N THR A 482 16.32 10.32 3.88
CA THR A 482 15.87 11.27 2.85
C THR A 482 17.04 11.90 2.11
N GLY A 483 16.83 12.17 0.84
CA GLY A 483 17.77 12.86 -0.02
C GLY A 483 17.08 13.64 -1.13
N SER A 484 17.77 14.60 -1.72
CA SER A 484 17.28 15.43 -2.82
C SER A 484 18.30 15.52 -3.96
N VAL A 485 17.79 15.75 -5.16
CA VAL A 485 18.58 16.08 -6.35
C VAL A 485 18.42 17.56 -6.63
N LEU A 486 19.53 18.31 -6.73
CA LEU A 486 19.45 19.77 -6.93
C LEU A 486 19.33 20.16 -8.39
N LYS A 487 19.92 19.38 -9.31
CA LYS A 487 19.98 19.77 -10.72
C LYS A 487 20.09 18.55 -11.64
N ILE A 488 19.43 18.62 -12.80
CA ILE A 488 19.59 17.71 -13.93
C ILE A 488 19.62 18.57 -15.20
N ASP A 489 20.69 18.51 -15.98
CA ASP A 489 20.89 19.35 -17.19
C ASP A 489 20.64 20.86 -16.88
N ASN A 490 19.66 21.48 -17.54
CA ASN A 490 19.25 22.88 -17.36
C ASN A 490 18.13 23.08 -16.35
N ILE A 491 17.67 22.00 -15.67
CA ILE A 491 16.61 22.07 -14.65
C ILE A 491 17.26 22.11 -13.26
N THR A 492 16.94 23.12 -12.48
CA THR A 492 17.32 23.29 -11.07
C THR A 492 16.07 23.08 -10.20
N PHE A 493 16.17 22.19 -9.23
CA PHE A 493 15.08 21.90 -8.28
C PHE A 493 15.18 22.83 -7.08
N ASP A 494 14.66 24.05 -7.26
CA ASP A 494 14.66 25.12 -6.27
C ASP A 494 13.43 26.03 -6.48
N THR A 495 13.13 26.86 -5.47
CA THR A 495 12.03 27.82 -5.50
C THR A 495 12.58 29.24 -5.32
N PRO A 496 13.12 29.87 -6.38
CA PRO A 496 13.67 31.21 -6.31
C PRO A 496 12.57 32.26 -6.06
N ASP A 497 12.98 33.42 -5.54
CA ASP A 497 12.07 34.57 -5.38
C ASP A 497 11.50 35.01 -6.73
N ILE A 498 10.19 35.25 -6.78
CA ILE A 498 9.48 35.60 -8.03
C ILE A 498 9.98 36.96 -8.57
N LYS A 499 10.24 37.93 -7.69
CA LYS A 499 10.75 39.24 -8.11
C LYS A 499 12.15 39.11 -8.70
N PHE A 500 13.01 38.27 -8.09
CA PHE A 500 14.32 37.96 -8.63
C PHE A 500 14.20 37.36 -10.05
N MET A 501 13.26 36.42 -10.27
CA MET A 501 13.03 35.81 -11.58
C MET A 501 12.53 36.82 -12.62
N GLN A 502 11.70 37.79 -12.21
CA GLN A 502 11.20 38.85 -13.09
C GLN A 502 12.28 39.83 -13.55
N GLN A 503 13.39 39.93 -12.83
CA GLN A 503 14.53 40.79 -13.14
C GLN A 503 15.60 40.13 -14.01
N GLN A 504 15.47 38.84 -14.32
CA GLN A 504 16.44 38.12 -15.13
C GLN A 504 16.41 38.59 -16.59
N SER A 505 17.56 38.91 -17.16
CA SER A 505 17.72 39.26 -18.59
C SER A 505 17.85 38.03 -19.49
N ARG A 506 18.17 36.87 -18.93
CA ARG A 506 18.25 35.60 -19.68
C ARG A 506 16.90 34.89 -19.70
N PRO A 507 16.66 34.01 -20.69
CA PRO A 507 15.44 33.20 -20.72
C PRO A 507 15.34 32.30 -19.51
N VAL A 508 14.32 32.47 -18.68
CA VAL A 508 14.04 31.66 -17.50
C VAL A 508 12.60 31.17 -17.47
N LEU A 509 12.42 29.93 -17.00
CA LEU A 509 11.12 29.35 -16.75
C LEU A 509 11.09 28.84 -15.30
N ALA A 510 10.07 29.18 -14.53
CA ALA A 510 9.93 28.69 -13.16
C ALA A 510 8.54 28.11 -12.90
N VAL A 511 8.49 27.07 -12.09
CA VAL A 511 7.25 26.44 -11.61
C VAL A 511 7.20 26.61 -10.09
N TYR A 512 6.12 27.23 -9.62
CA TYR A 512 5.87 27.54 -8.21
C TYR A 512 4.69 26.75 -7.65
N PRO A 513 4.72 26.34 -6.38
CA PRO A 513 3.54 25.83 -5.69
C PRO A 513 2.65 27.03 -5.27
N TYR A 514 1.35 26.79 -5.14
CA TYR A 514 0.40 27.83 -4.69
C TYR A 514 0.79 28.44 -3.34
N ASP A 515 1.19 27.61 -2.39
CA ASP A 515 1.58 28.04 -1.04
C ASP A 515 2.73 29.07 -1.07
N GLU A 516 3.70 28.87 -1.95
CA GLU A 516 4.84 29.78 -2.10
C GLU A 516 4.44 31.11 -2.75
N ILE A 517 3.52 31.07 -3.71
CA ILE A 517 3.00 32.27 -4.35
C ILE A 517 2.27 33.15 -3.31
N VAL A 518 1.47 32.53 -2.46
CA VAL A 518 0.78 33.23 -1.35
C VAL A 518 1.79 33.80 -0.37
N ARG A 519 2.82 33.03 0.00
CA ARG A 519 3.89 33.49 0.91
C ARG A 519 4.66 34.69 0.38
N GLN A 520 4.93 34.72 -0.92
CA GLN A 520 5.65 35.81 -1.57
C GLN A 520 4.73 37.00 -1.96
N ALA A 521 3.42 36.92 -1.70
CA ALA A 521 2.40 37.89 -2.09
C ALA A 521 2.50 38.26 -3.59
N ALA A 522 2.73 37.26 -4.44
CA ALA A 522 2.95 37.46 -5.86
C ALA A 522 1.64 37.71 -6.62
N ASP A 523 1.72 38.51 -7.70
CA ASP A 523 0.60 38.80 -8.56
C ASP A 523 0.25 37.60 -9.46
N LEU A 524 -0.85 36.95 -9.16
CA LEU A 524 -1.35 35.79 -9.90
C LEU A 524 -1.63 36.08 -11.38
N SER A 525 -1.93 37.35 -11.76
CA SER A 525 -2.20 37.71 -13.16
C SER A 525 -0.99 37.54 -14.07
N LYS A 526 0.22 37.51 -13.52
CA LYS A 526 1.50 37.32 -14.22
C LYS A 526 1.94 35.85 -14.28
N LEU A 527 1.13 34.96 -13.75
CA LEU A 527 1.44 33.53 -13.65
C LEU A 527 0.41 32.70 -14.42
N THR A 528 0.87 31.63 -15.04
CA THR A 528 -0.01 30.69 -15.75
C THR A 528 -0.44 29.56 -14.78
N PRO A 529 -1.74 29.37 -14.49
CA PRO A 529 -2.21 28.24 -13.71
C PRO A 529 -2.02 26.95 -14.50
N LEU A 530 -1.35 25.95 -13.91
CA LEU A 530 -0.96 24.71 -14.61
C LEU A 530 -1.89 23.53 -14.28
N SER A 531 -2.46 23.50 -13.09
CA SER A 531 -3.24 22.37 -12.58
C SER A 531 -4.45 22.86 -11.77
N PRO A 532 -5.48 23.41 -12.42
CA PRO A 532 -6.65 23.95 -11.73
C PRO A 532 -7.42 22.85 -11.01
N ILE A 533 -7.75 23.10 -9.73
CA ILE A 533 -8.58 22.26 -8.88
C ILE A 533 -9.22 23.12 -7.77
N ASN A 534 -10.52 22.93 -7.48
CA ASN A 534 -11.25 23.67 -6.44
C ASN A 534 -11.09 25.20 -6.52
N ASN A 535 -11.18 25.78 -7.72
CA ASN A 535 -11.01 27.22 -8.00
C ASN A 535 -9.59 27.78 -7.76
N THR A 536 -8.60 26.93 -7.50
CA THR A 536 -7.18 27.29 -7.40
C THR A 536 -6.36 26.43 -8.37
N SER A 537 -5.04 26.54 -8.34
CA SER A 537 -4.14 25.62 -9.03
C SER A 537 -3.05 25.16 -8.06
N THR A 538 -2.65 23.90 -8.12
CA THR A 538 -1.57 23.39 -7.28
C THR A 538 -0.22 23.98 -7.68
N PHE A 539 -0.02 24.14 -9.02
CA PHE A 539 1.19 24.73 -9.58
C PHE A 539 0.87 25.89 -10.52
N TYR A 540 1.78 26.84 -10.56
CA TYR A 540 1.77 27.99 -11.47
C TYR A 540 3.12 28.11 -12.18
N GLY A 541 3.07 28.42 -13.48
CA GLY A 541 4.23 28.66 -14.31
C GLY A 541 4.52 30.15 -14.46
N TYR A 542 5.79 30.53 -14.38
CA TYR A 542 6.32 31.81 -14.80
C TYR A 542 7.30 31.59 -15.95
N LYS A 543 7.21 32.42 -16.97
CA LYS A 543 8.15 32.42 -18.10
C LYS A 543 8.39 33.87 -18.49
N ASN A 544 9.65 34.29 -18.52
CA ASN A 544 9.99 35.57 -19.14
C ASN A 544 10.09 35.42 -20.66
N PRO A 545 9.94 36.52 -21.38
CA PRO A 545 10.05 36.53 -22.84
C PRO A 545 11.36 35.98 -23.36
#